data_f006f0d8a47123ee4b63da8e8f5b4f9f
#
_entry.id   f006f0d8a47123ee4b63da8e8f5b4f9f
#
_cell.length_a   1.000
_cell.length_b   1.000
_cell.length_c   1.000
_cell.angle_alpha   90.00
_cell.angle_beta   90.00
_cell.angle_gamma   90.00
#
_symmetry.space_group_name_H-M   'P 1'
#
loop_
_entity.id
_entity.type
_entity.pdbx_description
1 polymer ?
#
loop_
_entity_poly.entity_id
_entity_poly.type
_entity_poly.pdbx_seq_one_letter_code
_entity_poly.pdbx_strand_id
1 'polypeptide(L)'
;DIKPYERNVATMLIEDFMLAANETVAQHFYWQELPFVYRVHDVPDPERIQKLSTFISNYGYYMKALGRRNSKVSTEEIHPKEIQKLLQKIEGTPEEPMIARLTLRSMKQAKYSTECTGHFGLACQYYCHFTSPIRRYPDLQIHRIIKEQLRGRLKEERIEHYREILPEVAK
;
A
#
# COMPACT_ATOMS: atom_id res chain seq x y z
N ASP A 1 4.41 15.31 -28.81
CA ASP A 1 3.80 16.07 -27.71
C ASP A 1 3.50 15.14 -26.53
N ILE A 2 3.99 15.47 -25.34
CA ILE A 2 3.65 14.78 -24.11
C ILE A 2 2.32 15.38 -23.64
N LYS A 3 1.25 14.57 -23.62
CA LYS A 3 -0.06 14.97 -23.09
C LYS A 3 -0.30 14.29 -21.76
N PRO A 4 -0.91 14.99 -20.78
CA PRO A 4 -1.37 14.36 -19.55
C PRO A 4 -2.38 13.25 -19.87
N TYR A 5 -2.27 12.11 -19.18
CA TYR A 5 -3.27 11.06 -19.30
C TYR A 5 -4.50 11.43 -18.45
N GLU A 6 -5.65 11.56 -19.11
CA GLU A 6 -6.90 11.85 -18.41
C GLU A 6 -7.46 10.57 -17.77
N ARG A 7 -7.61 10.60 -16.46
CA ARG A 7 -8.25 9.55 -15.69
C ARG A 7 -9.77 9.64 -15.90
N ASN A 8 -10.34 8.62 -16.52
CA ASN A 8 -11.78 8.55 -16.79
C ASN A 8 -12.45 7.39 -16.01
N VAL A 9 -13.78 7.32 -16.04
CA VAL A 9 -14.56 6.30 -15.31
C VAL A 9 -14.15 4.88 -15.69
N ALA A 10 -13.87 4.61 -16.97
CA ALA A 10 -13.47 3.28 -17.42
C ALA A 10 -12.10 2.87 -16.85
N THR A 11 -11.13 3.79 -16.83
CA THR A 11 -9.81 3.51 -16.22
C THR A 11 -9.91 3.32 -14.72
N MET A 12 -10.76 4.09 -14.03
CA MET A 12 -11.02 3.93 -12.59
C MET A 12 -11.63 2.56 -12.28
N LEU A 13 -12.60 2.12 -13.09
CA LEU A 13 -13.20 0.79 -12.93
C LEU A 13 -12.18 -0.33 -13.06
N ILE A 14 -11.28 -0.24 -14.05
CA ILE A 14 -10.20 -1.24 -14.21
C ILE A 14 -9.21 -1.18 -13.03
N GLU A 15 -8.87 0.02 -12.53
CA GLU A 15 -8.05 0.16 -11.32
C GLU A 15 -8.70 -0.54 -10.12
N ASP A 16 -10.00 -0.35 -9.90
CA ASP A 16 -10.74 -0.99 -8.81
C ASP A 16 -10.74 -2.52 -8.94
N PHE A 17 -10.94 -3.06 -10.14
CA PHE A 17 -10.82 -4.51 -10.36
C PHE A 17 -9.41 -5.03 -10.11
N MET A 18 -8.37 -4.29 -10.49
CA MET A 18 -6.99 -4.68 -10.20
C MET A 18 -6.71 -4.68 -8.71
N LEU A 19 -7.19 -3.67 -7.96
CA LEU A 19 -7.07 -3.61 -6.50
C LEU A 19 -7.80 -4.78 -5.84
N ALA A 20 -9.04 -5.04 -6.23
CA ALA A 20 -9.83 -6.16 -5.71
C ALA A 20 -9.16 -7.52 -5.98
N ALA A 21 -8.61 -7.74 -7.17
CA ALA A 21 -7.89 -8.96 -7.51
C ALA A 21 -6.61 -9.11 -6.66
N ASN A 22 -5.82 -8.05 -6.51
CA ASN A 22 -4.60 -8.05 -5.71
C ASN A 22 -4.90 -8.35 -4.23
N GLU A 23 -5.93 -7.76 -3.67
CA GLU A 23 -6.35 -7.96 -2.28
C GLU A 23 -6.90 -9.37 -2.05
N THR A 24 -7.78 -9.85 -2.94
CA THR A 24 -8.37 -11.20 -2.85
C THR A 24 -7.30 -12.29 -2.90
N VAL A 25 -6.34 -12.18 -3.82
CA VAL A 25 -5.25 -13.16 -3.95
C VAL A 25 -4.35 -13.12 -2.71
N ALA A 26 -4.00 -11.94 -2.20
CA ALA A 26 -3.20 -11.82 -0.99
C ALA A 26 -3.90 -12.43 0.23
N GLN A 27 -5.18 -12.14 0.40
CA GLN A 27 -5.99 -12.67 1.49
C GLN A 27 -6.11 -14.20 1.42
N HIS A 28 -6.35 -14.76 0.23
CA HIS A 28 -6.46 -16.20 0.03
C HIS A 28 -5.19 -16.94 0.49
N PHE A 29 -4.00 -16.49 0.07
CA PHE A 29 -2.74 -17.12 0.43
C PHE A 29 -2.34 -16.88 1.89
N TYR A 30 -2.72 -15.75 2.48
CA TYR A 30 -2.52 -15.47 3.89
C TYR A 30 -3.23 -16.51 4.78
N TRP A 31 -4.51 -16.76 4.51
CA TRP A 31 -5.31 -17.72 5.29
C TRP A 31 -4.91 -19.19 5.05
N GLN A 32 -4.19 -19.48 3.98
CA GLN A 32 -3.66 -20.81 3.75
C GLN A 32 -2.27 -21.02 4.35
N GLU A 33 -1.69 -19.98 4.96
CA GLU A 33 -0.35 -20.03 5.56
C GLU A 33 0.76 -20.51 4.61
N LEU A 34 0.56 -20.28 3.31
CA LEU A 34 1.51 -20.62 2.27
C LEU A 34 2.56 -19.53 2.07
N PRO A 35 3.80 -19.88 1.70
CA PRO A 35 4.81 -18.89 1.34
C PRO A 35 4.31 -17.98 0.23
N PHE A 36 4.43 -16.67 0.44
CA PHE A 36 3.88 -15.69 -0.47
C PHE A 36 4.68 -14.38 -0.47
N VAL A 37 4.48 -13.52 -1.46
CA VAL A 37 5.06 -12.19 -1.53
C VAL A 37 3.96 -11.15 -1.47
N TYR A 38 3.98 -10.35 -0.41
CA TYR A 38 3.06 -9.24 -0.20
C TYR A 38 3.66 -7.93 -0.65
N ARG A 39 2.82 -6.96 -0.98
CA ARG A 39 3.21 -5.56 -1.11
C ARG A 39 2.73 -4.83 0.13
N VAL A 40 3.66 -4.47 0.99
CA VAL A 40 3.36 -3.88 2.29
C VAL A 40 3.70 -2.38 2.31
N HIS A 41 2.94 -1.63 3.08
CA HIS A 41 3.17 -0.22 3.31
C HIS A 41 2.94 0.07 4.78
N ASP A 42 4.03 0.24 5.50
CA ASP A 42 3.99 0.48 6.94
C ASP A 42 3.33 1.81 7.29
N VAL A 43 2.83 1.90 8.51
CA VAL A 43 2.29 3.13 9.10
C VAL A 43 3.38 4.21 9.09
N PRO A 44 3.05 5.48 8.75
CA PRO A 44 4.01 6.56 8.75
C PRO A 44 4.54 6.84 10.18
N ASP A 45 5.74 7.41 10.23
CA ASP A 45 6.38 7.82 11.47
C ASP A 45 5.56 8.94 12.15
N PRO A 46 5.19 8.79 13.43
CA PRO A 46 4.42 9.79 14.18
C PRO A 46 5.07 11.17 14.20
N GLU A 47 6.40 11.25 14.31
CA GLU A 47 7.10 12.54 14.33
C GLU A 47 7.00 13.25 12.97
N ARG A 48 7.07 12.50 11.87
CA ARG A 48 6.90 13.08 10.52
C ARG A 48 5.48 13.59 10.31
N ILE A 49 4.49 12.84 10.77
CA ILE A 49 3.08 13.27 10.70
C ILE A 49 2.84 14.50 11.59
N GLN A 50 3.46 14.57 12.76
CA GLN A 50 3.34 15.75 13.62
C GLN A 50 3.96 17.00 12.97
N LYS A 51 5.14 16.86 12.35
CA LYS A 51 5.77 17.94 11.57
C LYS A 51 4.88 18.39 10.41
N LEU A 52 4.29 17.44 9.68
CA LEU A 52 3.33 17.75 8.63
C LEU A 52 2.12 18.52 9.18
N SER A 53 1.54 18.05 10.26
CA SER A 53 0.36 18.69 10.89
C SER A 53 0.66 20.12 11.36
N THR A 54 1.80 20.34 12.00
CA THR A 54 2.24 21.69 12.41
C THR A 54 2.41 22.58 11.18
N PHE A 55 2.98 22.05 10.11
CA PHE A 55 3.18 22.81 8.88
C PHE A 55 1.85 23.21 8.23
N ILE A 56 0.92 22.26 8.01
CA ILE A 56 -0.35 22.53 7.35
C ILE A 56 -1.27 23.44 8.18
N SER A 57 -1.11 23.48 9.51
CA SER A 57 -1.88 24.37 10.36
C SER A 57 -1.64 25.84 10.07
N ASN A 58 -0.46 26.22 9.56
CA ASN A 58 -0.15 27.59 9.12
C ASN A 58 -0.96 28.01 7.88
N TYR A 59 -1.51 27.04 7.14
CA TYR A 59 -2.37 27.26 5.98
C TYR A 59 -3.85 27.02 6.28
N GLY A 60 -4.21 26.83 7.58
CA GLY A 60 -5.59 26.61 8.01
C GLY A 60 -6.11 25.18 7.84
N TYR A 61 -5.23 24.22 7.53
CA TYR A 61 -5.60 22.80 7.41
C TYR A 61 -5.30 22.03 8.69
N TYR A 62 -6.19 21.12 9.08
CA TYR A 62 -6.07 20.33 10.30
C TYR A 62 -6.37 18.85 10.03
N MET A 63 -5.61 17.96 10.66
CA MET A 63 -5.84 16.51 10.68
C MET A 63 -6.37 16.09 12.05
N LYS A 64 -7.40 15.25 12.09
CA LYS A 64 -8.04 14.81 13.35
C LYS A 64 -7.20 13.83 14.16
N ALA A 65 -6.29 13.09 13.53
CA ALA A 65 -5.43 12.08 14.15
C ALA A 65 -4.46 12.66 15.21
N LEU A 66 -4.26 13.96 15.22
CA LEU A 66 -3.46 14.64 16.20
C LEU A 66 -4.41 15.19 17.28
N GLY A 67 -4.86 14.30 18.16
CA GLY A 67 -5.68 14.67 19.29
C GLY A 67 -5.07 15.79 20.10
N ARG A 68 -5.96 16.62 20.70
CA ARG A 68 -5.73 17.76 21.58
C ARG A 68 -4.28 18.01 22.02
N ARG A 69 -3.84 19.19 21.84
CA ARG A 69 -2.59 19.95 22.11
C ARG A 69 -1.50 19.38 23.04
N ASN A 70 -1.65 18.20 23.68
CA ASN A 70 -0.72 17.66 24.67
C ASN A 70 -0.56 16.13 24.69
N SER A 71 -1.07 15.36 23.73
CA SER A 71 -0.84 13.91 23.72
C SER A 71 0.24 13.54 22.70
N LYS A 72 1.22 12.72 23.13
CA LYS A 72 2.14 12.03 22.20
C LYS A 72 1.29 11.21 21.24
N VAL A 73 1.38 11.49 19.94
CA VAL A 73 0.68 10.72 18.90
C VAL A 73 1.20 9.29 18.93
N SER A 74 0.35 8.33 19.28
CA SER A 74 0.67 6.92 19.08
C SER A 74 0.51 6.57 17.58
N THR A 75 1.31 5.66 17.09
CA THR A 75 1.23 5.15 15.70
C THR A 75 -0.14 4.57 15.36
N GLU A 76 -0.87 4.09 16.39
CA GLU A 76 -2.19 3.47 16.28
C GLU A 76 -3.32 4.49 15.98
N GLU A 77 -3.07 5.80 16.19
CA GLU A 77 -4.08 6.85 16.00
C GLU A 77 -4.12 7.42 14.58
N ILE A 78 -3.15 7.07 13.71
CA ILE A 78 -3.08 7.61 12.35
C ILE A 78 -3.86 6.71 11.40
N HIS A 79 -5.01 7.17 10.95
CA HIS A 79 -5.83 6.44 9.99
C HIS A 79 -5.63 6.98 8.56
N PRO A 80 -5.49 6.13 7.52
CA PRO A 80 -5.30 6.55 6.12
C PRO A 80 -6.35 7.54 5.62
N LYS A 81 -7.60 7.44 6.10
CA LYS A 81 -8.69 8.37 5.76
C LYS A 81 -8.40 9.83 6.13
N GLU A 82 -7.58 10.09 7.14
CA GLU A 82 -7.26 11.48 7.50
C GLU A 82 -6.31 12.11 6.47
N ILE A 83 -5.38 11.31 5.93
CA ILE A 83 -4.53 11.73 4.80
C ILE A 83 -5.39 11.97 3.55
N GLN A 84 -6.31 11.06 3.25
CA GLN A 84 -7.24 11.20 2.12
C GLN A 84 -8.06 12.48 2.22
N LYS A 85 -8.64 12.77 3.40
CA LYS A 85 -9.41 14.00 3.64
C LYS A 85 -8.56 15.26 3.48
N LEU A 86 -7.30 15.22 3.92
CA LEU A 86 -6.38 16.34 3.73
C LEU A 86 -6.17 16.59 2.23
N LEU A 87 -5.84 15.56 1.46
CA LEU A 87 -5.61 15.66 0.01
C LEU A 87 -6.85 16.17 -0.72
N GLN A 88 -8.05 15.69 -0.38
CA GLN A 88 -9.31 16.19 -0.93
C GLN A 88 -9.58 17.67 -0.62
N LYS A 89 -9.20 18.14 0.56
CA LYS A 89 -9.40 19.54 0.96
C LYS A 89 -8.48 20.53 0.26
N ILE A 90 -7.28 20.08 -0.11
CA ILE A 90 -6.29 20.92 -0.79
C ILE A 90 -6.43 20.87 -2.32
N GLU A 91 -7.23 19.96 -2.84
CA GLU A 91 -7.42 19.78 -4.29
C GLU A 91 -7.86 21.09 -4.97
N GLY A 92 -7.14 21.48 -6.02
CA GLY A 92 -7.38 22.73 -6.75
C GLY A 92 -6.94 24.02 -6.05
N THR A 93 -6.33 23.94 -4.85
CA THR A 93 -5.79 25.12 -4.16
C THR A 93 -4.34 25.43 -4.60
N PRO A 94 -3.87 26.69 -4.45
CA PRO A 94 -2.47 27.03 -4.75
C PRO A 94 -1.46 26.26 -3.90
N GLU A 95 -1.83 25.81 -2.70
CA GLU A 95 -0.99 25.08 -1.76
C GLU A 95 -0.92 23.59 -2.04
N GLU A 96 -1.80 23.04 -2.90
CA GLU A 96 -1.90 21.60 -3.20
C GLU A 96 -0.54 20.98 -3.56
N PRO A 97 0.26 21.49 -4.52
CA PRO A 97 1.50 20.82 -4.93
C PRO A 97 2.51 20.71 -3.79
N MET A 98 2.55 21.71 -2.92
CA MET A 98 3.47 21.76 -1.78
C MET A 98 3.01 20.79 -0.67
N ILE A 99 1.74 20.89 -0.25
CA ILE A 99 1.21 20.05 0.83
C ILE A 99 1.17 18.58 0.41
N ALA A 100 0.76 18.27 -0.83
CA ALA A 100 0.75 16.90 -1.35
C ALA A 100 2.17 16.28 -1.35
N ARG A 101 3.19 17.06 -1.76
CA ARG A 101 4.59 16.61 -1.73
C ARG A 101 5.09 16.36 -0.30
N LEU A 102 4.76 17.22 0.65
CA LEU A 102 5.14 17.04 2.07
C LEU A 102 4.41 15.85 2.69
N THR A 103 3.15 15.66 2.37
CA THR A 103 2.36 14.50 2.78
C THR A 103 3.01 13.22 2.29
N LEU A 104 3.36 13.15 0.99
CA LEU A 104 4.04 11.98 0.41
C LEU A 104 5.38 11.70 1.10
N ARG A 105 6.17 12.74 1.40
CA ARG A 105 7.47 12.59 2.10
C ARG A 105 7.32 12.16 3.56
N SER A 106 6.17 12.38 4.17
CA SER A 106 5.88 11.95 5.54
C SER A 106 5.50 10.46 5.61
N MET A 107 5.15 9.86 4.47
CA MET A 107 4.84 8.44 4.36
C MET A 107 6.11 7.59 4.27
N LYS A 108 6.01 6.32 4.65
CA LYS A 108 7.03 5.33 4.33
C LYS A 108 6.89 4.88 2.86
N GLN A 109 7.92 4.25 2.34
CA GLN A 109 7.83 3.61 1.03
C GLN A 109 7.20 2.23 1.16
N ALA A 110 6.32 1.89 0.22
CA ALA A 110 5.85 0.53 0.09
C ALA A 110 7.00 -0.38 -0.41
N LYS A 111 7.08 -1.59 0.13
CA LYS A 111 8.11 -2.60 -0.20
C LYS A 111 7.48 -3.96 -0.42
N TYR A 112 8.22 -4.89 -1.01
CA TYR A 112 7.83 -6.29 -1.00
C TYR A 112 8.27 -6.92 0.31
N SER A 113 7.54 -7.93 0.79
CA SER A 113 7.83 -8.66 2.01
C SER A 113 7.18 -10.05 1.95
N THR A 114 7.79 -11.02 2.59
CA THR A 114 7.16 -12.32 2.85
C THR A 114 6.24 -12.29 4.07
N GLU A 115 6.31 -11.22 4.86
CA GLU A 115 5.42 -10.97 6.00
C GLU A 115 4.31 -9.99 5.60
N CYS A 116 3.06 -10.33 5.96
CA CYS A 116 1.89 -9.50 5.68
C CYS A 116 1.64 -8.51 6.81
N THR A 117 2.15 -7.28 6.68
CA THR A 117 1.95 -6.21 7.68
C THR A 117 0.86 -5.21 7.28
N GLY A 118 0.16 -5.46 6.16
CA GLY A 118 -0.86 -4.57 5.63
C GLY A 118 -0.31 -3.47 4.71
N HIS A 119 -1.22 -2.69 4.15
CA HIS A 119 -0.87 -1.61 3.24
C HIS A 119 -1.59 -0.30 3.66
N PHE A 120 -0.88 0.54 4.42
CA PHE A 120 -1.41 1.78 4.97
C PHE A 120 -2.04 2.69 3.90
N GLY A 121 -1.34 2.95 2.80
CA GLY A 121 -1.80 3.88 1.76
C GLY A 121 -3.08 3.43 1.03
N LEU A 122 -3.37 2.12 1.01
CA LEU A 122 -4.60 1.55 0.44
C LEU A 122 -5.64 1.21 1.51
N ALA A 123 -5.32 1.38 2.80
CA ALA A 123 -6.16 1.03 3.93
C ALA A 123 -6.64 -0.43 3.90
N CYS A 124 -5.84 -1.36 3.37
CA CYS A 124 -6.15 -2.78 3.31
C CYS A 124 -5.21 -3.61 4.19
N GLN A 125 -5.74 -4.71 4.72
CA GLN A 125 -5.02 -5.61 5.59
C GLN A 125 -4.13 -6.58 4.82
N TYR A 126 -4.57 -7.01 3.64
CA TYR A 126 -3.87 -7.95 2.78
C TYR A 126 -3.69 -7.32 1.42
N TYR A 127 -2.47 -7.27 0.91
CA TYR A 127 -2.22 -6.72 -0.41
C TYR A 127 -1.00 -7.36 -1.07
N CYS A 128 -1.11 -7.64 -2.34
CA CYS A 128 0.01 -8.07 -3.17
C CYS A 128 -0.05 -7.39 -4.55
N HIS A 129 0.99 -7.56 -5.31
CA HIS A 129 0.98 -7.24 -6.73
C HIS A 129 0.81 -8.53 -7.54
N PHE A 130 -0.36 -8.72 -8.15
CA PHE A 130 -0.71 -9.92 -8.92
C PHE A 130 -1.00 -9.62 -10.39
N THR A 131 -1.54 -8.45 -10.70
CA THR A 131 -2.17 -8.16 -11.99
C THR A 131 -1.21 -7.79 -13.12
N SER A 132 0.10 -7.73 -12.89
CA SER A 132 1.07 -7.30 -13.93
C SER A 132 2.31 -8.20 -14.04
N PRO A 133 2.17 -9.52 -14.31
CA PRO A 133 3.28 -10.47 -14.32
C PRO A 133 4.29 -10.28 -15.46
N ILE A 134 3.94 -9.51 -16.50
CA ILE A 134 4.85 -9.22 -17.62
C ILE A 134 5.97 -8.26 -17.21
N ARG A 135 5.68 -7.32 -16.32
CA ARG A 135 6.60 -6.23 -15.95
C ARG A 135 7.06 -6.25 -14.48
N ARG A 136 6.49 -7.09 -13.63
CA ARG A 136 6.85 -7.23 -12.22
C ARG A 136 7.14 -8.68 -11.88
N TYR A 137 8.36 -8.95 -11.46
CA TYR A 137 8.77 -10.31 -11.12
C TYR A 137 8.04 -10.93 -9.92
N PRO A 138 7.73 -10.19 -8.84
CA PRO A 138 6.89 -10.73 -7.76
C PRO A 138 5.51 -11.21 -8.24
N ASP A 139 4.85 -10.48 -9.14
CA ASP A 139 3.57 -10.90 -9.73
C ASP A 139 3.74 -12.24 -10.47
N LEU A 140 4.81 -12.39 -11.25
CA LEU A 140 5.10 -13.65 -11.98
C LEU A 140 5.30 -14.82 -11.01
N GLN A 141 5.99 -14.62 -9.90
CA GLN A 141 6.16 -15.66 -8.89
C GLN A 141 4.83 -16.04 -8.24
N ILE A 142 3.98 -15.08 -7.94
CA ILE A 142 2.62 -15.35 -7.44
C ILE A 142 1.84 -16.21 -8.43
N HIS A 143 1.88 -15.91 -9.73
CA HIS A 143 1.24 -16.74 -10.76
C HIS A 143 1.80 -18.16 -10.81
N ARG A 144 3.10 -18.35 -10.58
CA ARG A 144 3.73 -19.68 -10.51
C ARG A 144 3.21 -20.48 -9.31
N ILE A 145 3.16 -19.85 -8.12
CA ILE A 145 2.65 -20.49 -6.90
C ILE A 145 1.18 -20.89 -7.09
N ILE A 146 0.33 -20.00 -7.61
CA ILE A 146 -1.07 -20.27 -7.91
C ILE A 146 -1.21 -21.47 -8.86
N LYS A 147 -0.43 -21.50 -9.95
CA LYS A 147 -0.46 -22.62 -10.92
C LYS A 147 -0.05 -23.94 -10.29
N GLU A 148 0.96 -23.96 -9.43
CA GLU A 148 1.37 -25.17 -8.74
C GLU A 148 0.29 -25.65 -7.77
N GLN A 149 -0.35 -24.72 -7.03
CA GLN A 149 -1.45 -25.04 -6.15
C GLN A 149 -2.65 -25.63 -6.91
N LEU A 150 -3.12 -24.98 -7.96
CA LEU A 150 -4.26 -25.43 -8.77
C LEU A 150 -4.02 -26.80 -9.44
N ARG A 151 -2.75 -27.15 -9.69
CA ARG A 151 -2.36 -28.44 -10.27
C ARG A 151 -2.06 -29.52 -9.22
N GLY A 152 -2.24 -29.22 -7.93
CA GLY A 152 -1.91 -30.12 -6.83
C GLY A 152 -0.41 -30.43 -6.70
N ARG A 153 0.45 -29.54 -7.21
CA ARG A 153 1.91 -29.69 -7.21
C ARG A 153 2.61 -28.94 -6.08
N LEU A 154 1.91 -28.10 -5.34
CA LEU A 154 2.44 -27.36 -4.20
C LEU A 154 2.52 -28.27 -2.98
N LYS A 155 3.48 -29.22 -3.00
CA LYS A 155 3.79 -30.15 -1.91
C LYS A 155 4.84 -29.57 -0.98
N GLU A 156 5.11 -30.21 0.16
CA GLU A 156 6.02 -29.76 1.21
C GLU A 156 7.39 -29.34 0.67
N GLU A 157 8.01 -30.14 -0.19
CA GLU A 157 9.30 -29.79 -0.82
C GLU A 157 9.24 -28.48 -1.62
N ARG A 158 8.12 -28.23 -2.31
CA ARG A 158 7.93 -26.97 -3.07
C ARG A 158 7.62 -25.80 -2.15
N ILE A 159 6.91 -26.03 -1.08
CA ILE A 159 6.63 -25.01 -0.04
C ILE A 159 7.95 -24.56 0.57
N GLU A 160 8.83 -25.51 0.96
CA GLU A 160 10.12 -25.19 1.54
C GLU A 160 11.01 -24.42 0.56
N HIS A 161 11.06 -24.87 -0.70
CA HIS A 161 11.76 -24.13 -1.76
C HIS A 161 11.25 -22.66 -1.88
N TYR A 162 9.95 -22.43 -1.81
CA TYR A 162 9.42 -21.06 -1.85
C TYR A 162 9.77 -20.27 -0.59
N ARG A 163 9.81 -20.88 0.59
CA ARG A 163 10.29 -20.23 1.81
C ARG A 163 11.73 -19.71 1.70
N GLU A 164 12.57 -20.47 0.98
CA GLU A 164 13.96 -20.08 0.74
C GLU A 164 14.12 -18.95 -0.28
N ILE A 165 13.40 -18.99 -1.40
CA ILE A 165 13.64 -18.05 -2.51
C ILE A 165 12.84 -16.75 -2.42
N LEU A 166 11.63 -16.75 -1.81
CA LEU A 166 10.77 -15.57 -1.79
C LEU A 166 11.35 -14.38 -1.01
N PRO A 167 12.17 -14.55 0.05
CA PRO A 167 12.87 -13.42 0.68
C PRO A 167 13.79 -12.67 -0.29
N GLU A 168 14.43 -13.36 -1.24
CA GLU A 168 15.24 -12.71 -2.29
C GLU A 168 14.39 -12.01 -3.35
N VAL A 169 13.24 -12.58 -3.67
CA VAL A 169 12.26 -11.95 -4.59
C VAL A 169 11.67 -10.66 -4.00
N ALA A 170 11.63 -10.57 -2.68
CA ALA A 170 11.09 -9.42 -1.95
C ALA A 170 12.09 -8.26 -1.77
N LYS A 171 13.37 -8.47 -2.08
CA LYS A 171 14.39 -7.39 -2.06
C LYS A 171 14.30 -6.52 -3.29
#